data_126034f2942daa89ac582965d69147ad
#
_entry.id   126034f2942daa89ac582965d69147ad
#
_cell.length_a   1.000
_cell.length_b   1.000
_cell.length_c   1.000
_cell.angle_alpha   90.00
_cell.angle_beta   90.00
_cell.angle_gamma   90.00
#
_symmetry.space_group_name_H-M   'P 1'
#
loop_
_entity.id
_entity.type
_entity.pdbx_description
1 polymer ?
#
loop_
_entity_poly.entity_id
_entity_poly.type
_entity_poly.pdbx_seq_one_letter_code
_entity_poly.pdbx_strand_id
1 'polypeptide(L)'
;MKRFAAYQFSLVIGTLLLSSCSSKPQAGPTTSQSNDLIVSATPPFQTKEPQHYQAIRTITFTNSSGSAITQKTTIARSEIFRREETDNNDSATLVFLESDKGRFVLLPEQKIYSEITDASPIDPTEFESSPERLLHPDAVSTSYQKLGSETVSGRNTTKYRVAVNTVTGSNVTPSDTMIWIDESLGMPVKSETTARDGSHVTMELSNIVLEVDKNLFRIPEDYVKVNATAFRQRLHQKEAH
;
A
#
# COMPACT_ATOMS: atom_id res chain seq x y z
N MET A 1 -0.07 -7.90 64.52
CA MET A 1 -0.31 -6.80 65.47
C MET A 1 -0.63 -5.53 64.72
N LYS A 2 -1.70 -4.81 65.13
CA LYS A 2 -2.09 -3.42 64.81
C LYS A 2 -2.64 -3.20 63.37
N ARG A 3 -3.73 -2.50 63.16
CA ARG A 3 -4.98 -2.17 63.89
C ARG A 3 -5.92 -1.61 62.85
N PHE A 4 -7.19 -1.98 62.90
CA PHE A 4 -8.36 -1.41 62.19
C PHE A 4 -8.48 0.11 62.41
N ALA A 5 -8.97 0.82 61.41
CA ALA A 5 -9.72 2.04 61.58
C ALA A 5 -10.87 2.08 60.55
N ALA A 6 -12.02 1.86 61.05
CA ALA A 6 -13.31 2.10 60.38
C ALA A 6 -13.64 3.58 60.51
N TYR A 7 -14.16 4.19 59.46
CA TYR A 7 -14.88 5.47 59.51
C TYR A 7 -16.26 5.29 58.88
N GLN A 8 -17.24 5.27 59.78
CA GLN A 8 -18.64 5.53 59.45
C GLN A 8 -18.85 7.05 59.32
N PHE A 9 -19.56 7.48 58.30
CA PHE A 9 -20.28 8.76 58.36
C PHE A 9 -21.58 8.70 57.56
N SER A 10 -22.60 8.70 58.35
CA SER A 10 -23.88 9.42 58.33
C SER A 10 -24.59 9.74 57.02
N LEU A 11 -25.72 9.17 57.00
CA LEU A 11 -26.93 9.42 56.24
C LEU A 11 -27.46 10.85 56.46
N VAL A 12 -27.65 11.61 55.37
CA VAL A 12 -28.51 12.79 55.33
C VAL A 12 -29.56 12.60 54.25
N ILE A 13 -30.78 12.37 54.68
CA ILE A 13 -32.00 12.36 53.88
C ILE A 13 -32.38 13.81 53.60
N GLY A 14 -32.33 14.21 52.35
CA GLY A 14 -32.88 15.47 51.87
C GLY A 14 -33.93 15.21 50.81
N THR A 15 -35.17 15.21 51.19
CA THR A 15 -36.36 15.23 50.31
C THR A 15 -36.43 16.58 49.59
N LEU A 16 -36.37 16.60 48.28
CA LEU A 16 -36.75 17.78 47.48
C LEU A 16 -37.56 17.39 46.23
N LEU A 17 -38.63 18.05 46.18
CA LEU A 17 -39.81 18.05 45.34
C LEU A 17 -39.60 17.88 43.85
N LEU A 18 -40.49 17.10 43.26
CA LEU A 18 -40.71 16.87 41.84
C LEU A 18 -41.07 18.17 41.11
N SER A 19 -40.23 18.54 40.15
CA SER A 19 -40.67 19.39 39.05
C SER A 19 -40.49 18.62 37.76
N SER A 20 -41.61 18.09 37.29
CA SER A 20 -41.75 17.41 36.00
C SER A 20 -41.62 18.42 34.88
N CYS A 21 -40.43 18.60 34.29
CA CYS A 21 -40.27 19.20 32.96
C CYS A 21 -40.06 18.07 31.98
N SER A 22 -41.11 17.74 31.24
CA SER A 22 -41.08 16.90 30.05
C SER A 22 -40.34 17.62 28.94
N SER A 23 -39.01 17.44 28.89
CA SER A 23 -38.23 17.79 27.73
C SER A 23 -38.20 16.57 26.78
N LYS A 24 -38.92 16.70 25.65
CA LYS A 24 -38.78 15.83 24.49
C LYS A 24 -37.30 15.67 24.19
N PRO A 25 -36.81 14.43 23.95
CA PRO A 25 -35.47 14.25 23.39
C PRO A 25 -35.45 14.90 22.04
N GLN A 26 -34.74 16.03 21.94
CA GLN A 26 -34.38 16.65 20.69
C GLN A 26 -33.38 15.70 20.04
N ALA A 27 -33.83 14.96 19.03
CA ALA A 27 -32.96 14.19 18.15
C ALA A 27 -31.94 15.18 17.59
N GLY A 28 -30.69 15.08 18.04
CA GLY A 28 -29.57 15.79 17.44
C GLY A 28 -29.53 15.44 15.96
N PRO A 29 -29.03 16.33 15.11
CA PRO A 29 -28.89 16.05 13.70
C PRO A 29 -27.98 14.81 13.57
N THR A 30 -28.57 13.68 13.23
CA THR A 30 -27.86 12.53 12.72
C THR A 30 -27.27 13.01 11.40
N THR A 31 -26.00 13.38 11.41
CA THR A 31 -25.25 13.62 10.18
C THR A 31 -25.18 12.26 9.50
N SER A 32 -26.17 11.96 8.68
CA SER A 32 -26.07 10.91 7.70
C SER A 32 -24.88 11.29 6.82
N GLN A 33 -23.73 10.67 7.05
CA GLN A 33 -22.68 10.66 6.04
C GLN A 33 -23.30 9.96 4.84
N SER A 34 -23.73 10.76 3.86
CA SER A 34 -24.12 10.22 2.56
C SER A 34 -22.85 9.58 1.99
N ASN A 35 -22.82 8.27 1.95
CA ASN A 35 -21.82 7.55 1.19
C ASN A 35 -22.13 7.79 -0.29
N ASP A 36 -21.71 8.94 -0.79
CA ASP A 36 -21.98 9.33 -2.17
C ASP A 36 -21.19 8.37 -3.09
N LEU A 37 -21.94 7.53 -3.80
CA LEU A 37 -21.40 6.71 -4.85
C LEU A 37 -21.12 7.64 -6.04
N ILE A 38 -19.86 7.90 -6.30
CA ILE A 38 -19.40 8.65 -7.46
C ILE A 38 -19.05 7.63 -8.54
N VAL A 39 -19.78 7.65 -9.64
CA VAL A 39 -19.46 6.84 -10.82
C VAL A 39 -18.72 7.75 -11.80
N SER A 40 -17.44 7.47 -12.01
CA SER A 40 -16.57 8.28 -12.86
C SER A 40 -15.45 7.41 -13.42
N ALA A 41 -14.99 7.72 -14.64
CA ALA A 41 -13.73 7.19 -15.17
C ALA A 41 -12.51 7.88 -14.57
N THR A 42 -12.72 9.00 -13.85
CA THR A 42 -11.64 9.75 -13.18
C THR A 42 -11.78 9.61 -11.68
N PRO A 43 -10.70 9.27 -10.95
CA PRO A 43 -10.71 9.21 -9.50
C PRO A 43 -11.17 10.52 -8.85
N PRO A 44 -11.99 10.48 -7.77
CA PRO A 44 -12.46 11.67 -7.08
C PRO A 44 -11.42 12.27 -6.11
N PHE A 45 -10.16 11.89 -6.24
CA PHE A 45 -9.03 12.31 -5.44
C PHE A 45 -7.82 12.59 -6.33
N GLN A 46 -6.86 13.34 -5.82
CA GLN A 46 -5.64 13.64 -6.54
C GLN A 46 -4.78 12.36 -6.68
N THR A 47 -4.32 12.08 -7.90
CA THR A 47 -3.54 10.89 -8.25
C THR A 47 -2.17 11.33 -8.76
N LYS A 48 -1.33 11.80 -7.87
CA LYS A 48 0.01 12.21 -8.24
C LYS A 48 0.99 11.65 -7.21
N GLU A 49 1.73 10.65 -7.63
CA GLU A 49 2.84 10.13 -6.83
C GLU A 49 3.86 11.24 -6.54
N PRO A 50 4.35 11.38 -5.28
CA PRO A 50 5.39 12.34 -4.95
C PRO A 50 6.61 12.18 -5.84
N GLN A 51 7.23 13.30 -6.25
CA GLN A 51 8.43 13.25 -7.07
C GLN A 51 9.66 12.73 -6.30
N HIS A 52 9.65 12.90 -4.98
CA HIS A 52 10.72 12.45 -4.09
C HIS A 52 10.09 11.71 -2.93
N TYR A 53 10.39 10.44 -2.77
CA TYR A 53 10.04 9.67 -1.57
C TYR A 53 10.82 8.36 -1.51
N GLN A 54 10.92 7.84 -0.30
CA GLN A 54 11.34 6.48 -0.01
C GLN A 54 10.31 5.85 0.91
N ALA A 55 10.03 4.57 0.70
CA ALA A 55 9.07 3.81 1.50
C ALA A 55 9.43 2.32 1.51
N ILE A 56 8.85 1.58 2.45
CA ILE A 56 8.80 0.12 2.40
C ILE A 56 7.40 -0.27 1.93
N ARG A 57 7.33 -0.98 0.80
CA ARG A 57 6.12 -1.62 0.30
C ARG A 57 6.07 -3.05 0.80
N THR A 58 5.00 -3.42 1.48
CA THR A 58 4.71 -4.79 1.88
C THR A 58 3.51 -5.28 1.09
N ILE A 59 3.67 -6.37 0.34
CA ILE A 59 2.58 -7.07 -0.35
C ILE A 59 2.39 -8.41 0.34
N THR A 60 1.17 -8.67 0.79
CA THR A 60 0.79 -9.96 1.36
C THR A 60 -0.29 -10.60 0.49
N PHE A 61 0.01 -11.76 -0.03
CA PHE A 61 -0.96 -12.62 -0.70
C PHE A 61 -1.41 -13.71 0.27
N THR A 62 -2.72 -13.80 0.51
CA THR A 62 -3.33 -14.86 1.31
C THR A 62 -4.23 -15.68 0.40
N ASN A 63 -3.98 -16.98 0.29
CA ASN A 63 -4.83 -17.86 -0.52
C ASN A 63 -6.14 -18.19 0.22
N SER A 64 -7.08 -18.83 -0.49
CA SER A 64 -8.38 -19.22 0.05
C SER A 64 -8.31 -20.19 1.25
N SER A 65 -7.19 -20.88 1.45
CA SER A 65 -6.95 -21.75 2.63
C SER A 65 -6.36 -21.01 3.83
N GLY A 66 -6.04 -19.70 3.70
CA GLY A 66 -5.49 -18.87 4.76
C GLY A 66 -3.96 -18.87 4.83
N SER A 67 -3.25 -19.57 3.92
CA SER A 67 -1.78 -19.48 3.85
C SER A 67 -1.39 -18.14 3.26
N ALA A 68 -0.40 -17.47 3.86
CA ALA A 68 0.04 -16.15 3.45
C ALA A 68 1.52 -16.16 3.03
N ILE A 69 1.81 -15.43 1.94
CA ILE A 69 3.15 -15.11 1.47
C ILE A 69 3.30 -13.60 1.52
N THR A 70 4.40 -13.11 2.09
CA THR A 70 4.66 -11.67 2.21
C THR A 70 5.97 -11.33 1.52
N GLN A 71 5.92 -10.31 0.68
CA GLN A 71 7.07 -9.73 0.01
C GLN A 71 7.27 -8.29 0.48
N LYS A 72 8.51 -7.92 0.78
CA LYS A 72 8.90 -6.55 1.14
C LYS A 72 9.81 -5.99 0.06
N THR A 73 9.53 -4.74 -0.31
CA THR A 73 10.33 -4.00 -1.29
C THR A 73 10.61 -2.61 -0.74
N THR A 74 11.87 -2.23 -0.66
CA THR A 74 12.23 -0.84 -0.43
C THR A 74 12.15 -0.08 -1.75
N ILE A 75 11.36 0.98 -1.78
CA ILE A 75 11.14 1.82 -2.95
C ILE A 75 11.79 3.17 -2.70
N ALA A 76 12.48 3.71 -3.69
CA ALA A 76 12.94 5.10 -3.69
C ALA A 76 12.63 5.72 -5.06
N ARG A 77 12.19 6.99 -5.05
CA ARG A 77 11.96 7.80 -6.23
C ARG A 77 12.57 9.18 -6.08
N SER A 78 13.22 9.67 -7.13
CA SER A 78 13.67 11.06 -7.24
C SER A 78 13.46 11.53 -8.68
N GLU A 79 12.38 12.26 -8.93
CA GLU A 79 11.94 12.68 -10.26
C GLU A 79 11.67 11.48 -11.19
N ILE A 80 12.54 11.29 -12.20
CA ILE A 80 12.47 10.15 -13.14
C ILE A 80 13.24 8.93 -12.63
N PHE A 81 14.09 9.08 -11.61
CA PHE A 81 14.89 8.00 -11.06
C PHE A 81 14.05 7.12 -10.14
N ARG A 82 14.21 5.82 -10.29
CA ARG A 82 13.54 4.82 -9.45
C ARG A 82 14.54 3.77 -8.99
N ARG A 83 14.35 3.29 -7.77
CA ARG A 83 15.01 2.11 -7.21
C ARG A 83 13.99 1.29 -6.47
N GLU A 84 13.93 0.02 -6.80
CA GLU A 84 13.15 -0.98 -6.07
C GLU A 84 14.07 -2.10 -5.64
N GLU A 85 14.16 -2.35 -4.34
CA GLU A 85 14.98 -3.41 -3.75
C GLU A 85 14.06 -4.39 -3.05
N THR A 86 13.97 -5.59 -3.62
CA THR A 86 13.10 -6.65 -3.11
C THR A 86 13.96 -7.65 -2.35
N ASP A 87 13.64 -7.80 -1.07
CA ASP A 87 14.19 -8.84 -0.21
C ASP A 87 13.24 -10.05 -0.26
N ASN A 88 13.73 -11.12 -0.84
CA ASN A 88 13.04 -12.39 -0.86
C ASN A 88 13.71 -13.28 0.20
N ASN A 89 13.03 -13.53 1.31
CA ASN A 89 13.55 -14.26 2.48
C ASN A 89 14.30 -15.57 2.15
N ASP A 90 13.95 -16.22 1.03
CA ASP A 90 14.52 -17.49 0.58
C ASP A 90 15.29 -17.39 -0.75
N SER A 91 15.34 -16.20 -1.37
CA SER A 91 15.96 -15.96 -2.68
C SER A 91 16.99 -14.82 -2.59
N ALA A 92 17.64 -14.54 -3.71
CA ALA A 92 18.55 -13.40 -3.79
C ALA A 92 17.81 -12.06 -3.73
N THR A 93 18.40 -11.08 -3.06
CA THR A 93 17.95 -9.69 -3.13
C THR A 93 18.14 -9.16 -4.56
N LEU A 94 17.07 -8.63 -5.15
CA LEU A 94 17.13 -7.99 -6.46
C LEU A 94 16.91 -6.49 -6.33
N VAL A 95 17.71 -5.72 -7.07
CA VAL A 95 17.54 -4.27 -7.15
C VAL A 95 17.25 -3.88 -8.59
N PHE A 96 16.09 -3.26 -8.80
CA PHE A 96 15.76 -2.59 -10.07
C PHE A 96 16.12 -1.13 -9.93
N LEU A 97 16.87 -0.62 -10.90
CA LEU A 97 17.37 0.74 -10.92
C LEU A 97 17.06 1.39 -12.26
N GLU A 98 16.33 2.50 -12.22
CA GLU A 98 16.14 3.40 -13.35
C GLU A 98 16.89 4.71 -13.08
N SER A 99 17.77 5.08 -14.01
CA SER A 99 18.63 6.25 -13.92
C SER A 99 18.75 6.95 -15.26
N ASP A 100 19.50 8.05 -15.32
CA ASP A 100 19.86 8.75 -16.56
C ASP A 100 20.68 7.88 -17.53
N LYS A 101 21.28 6.80 -17.04
CA LYS A 101 22.09 5.87 -17.84
C LYS A 101 21.29 4.70 -18.39
N GLY A 102 20.02 4.57 -18.04
CA GLY A 102 19.16 3.48 -18.45
C GLY A 102 18.53 2.70 -17.29
N ARG A 103 18.00 1.53 -17.60
CA ARG A 103 17.37 0.61 -16.64
C ARG A 103 18.28 -0.59 -16.40
N PHE A 104 18.44 -0.95 -15.14
CA PHE A 104 19.36 -2.00 -14.70
C PHE A 104 18.72 -2.91 -13.68
N VAL A 105 19.16 -4.16 -13.65
CA VAL A 105 18.93 -5.09 -12.55
C VAL A 105 20.26 -5.41 -11.89
N LEU A 106 20.32 -5.35 -10.56
CA LEU A 106 21.51 -5.61 -9.77
C LEU A 106 21.28 -6.83 -8.87
N LEU A 107 22.34 -7.60 -8.64
CA LEU A 107 22.41 -8.71 -7.68
C LEU A 107 23.48 -8.37 -6.63
N PRO A 108 23.09 -7.72 -5.51
CA PRO A 108 24.02 -7.17 -4.53
C PRO A 108 25.00 -8.18 -3.94
N GLU A 109 24.53 -9.39 -3.64
CA GLU A 109 25.35 -10.42 -3.01
C GLU A 109 26.53 -10.89 -3.89
N GLN A 110 26.38 -10.76 -5.22
CA GLN A 110 27.42 -11.09 -6.20
C GLN A 110 28.12 -9.88 -6.80
N LYS A 111 27.66 -8.67 -6.45
CA LYS A 111 28.16 -7.40 -6.99
C LYS A 111 28.17 -7.36 -8.51
N ILE A 112 27.09 -7.87 -9.13
CA ILE A 112 26.91 -7.82 -10.58
C ILE A 112 25.64 -7.06 -10.94
N TYR A 113 25.62 -6.56 -12.18
CA TYR A 113 24.44 -5.93 -12.75
C TYR A 113 24.30 -6.22 -14.23
N SER A 114 23.07 -6.16 -14.73
CA SER A 114 22.75 -6.24 -16.15
C SER A 114 21.85 -5.07 -16.56
N GLU A 115 22.01 -4.62 -17.79
CA GLU A 115 21.15 -3.62 -18.40
C GLU A 115 19.87 -4.30 -18.90
N ILE A 116 18.72 -3.66 -18.65
CA ILE A 116 17.42 -4.09 -19.13
C ILE A 116 17.13 -3.32 -20.42
N THR A 117 17.01 -4.07 -21.52
CA THR A 117 16.68 -3.53 -22.86
C THR A 117 15.38 -4.21 -23.33
N ASP A 118 14.76 -3.68 -24.39
CA ASP A 118 13.53 -4.27 -24.96
C ASP A 118 13.75 -5.71 -25.48
N ALA A 119 14.99 -6.08 -25.80
CA ALA A 119 15.38 -7.45 -26.12
C ALA A 119 15.77 -8.29 -24.86
N SER A 120 15.69 -7.70 -23.67
CA SER A 120 16.04 -8.40 -22.45
C SER A 120 14.98 -9.46 -22.15
N PRO A 121 15.40 -10.67 -21.78
CA PRO A 121 14.45 -11.65 -21.28
C PRO A 121 13.92 -11.34 -19.86
N ILE A 122 14.41 -10.33 -19.21
CA ILE A 122 13.92 -9.83 -17.93
C ILE A 122 12.74 -8.90 -18.26
N ASP A 123 11.52 -9.33 -17.91
CA ASP A 123 10.33 -8.49 -18.09
C ASP A 123 10.29 -7.43 -17.00
N PRO A 124 10.48 -6.15 -17.34
CA PRO A 124 10.39 -5.10 -16.35
C PRO A 124 8.98 -4.93 -15.79
N THR A 125 7.93 -5.39 -16.50
CA THR A 125 6.55 -5.25 -16.05
C THR A 125 6.20 -6.17 -14.89
N GLU A 126 6.95 -7.25 -14.67
CA GLU A 126 6.84 -8.09 -13.46
C GLU A 126 7.17 -7.29 -12.20
N PHE A 127 7.89 -6.19 -12.33
CA PHE A 127 8.38 -5.36 -11.23
C PHE A 127 7.74 -3.98 -11.16
N GLU A 128 6.97 -3.58 -12.17
CA GLU A 128 6.24 -2.32 -12.20
C GLU A 128 4.95 -2.41 -11.39
N SER A 129 5.06 -2.60 -10.08
CA SER A 129 3.92 -2.48 -9.16
C SER A 129 3.90 -1.11 -8.49
N SER A 130 3.92 -0.05 -9.31
CA SER A 130 3.81 1.30 -8.76
C SER A 130 2.44 1.51 -8.12
N PRO A 131 2.34 2.21 -6.98
CA PRO A 131 1.06 2.57 -6.38
C PRO A 131 0.13 3.32 -7.36
N GLU A 132 0.69 4.00 -8.35
CA GLU A 132 -0.03 4.74 -9.39
C GLU A 132 -0.89 3.82 -10.27
N ARG A 133 -0.48 2.57 -10.53
CA ARG A 133 -1.30 1.61 -11.30
C ARG A 133 -2.63 1.28 -10.63
N LEU A 134 -2.69 1.34 -9.29
CA LEU A 134 -3.95 1.18 -8.57
C LEU A 134 -4.92 2.35 -8.81
N LEU A 135 -4.38 3.50 -9.21
CA LEU A 135 -5.14 4.72 -9.47
C LEU A 135 -5.67 4.79 -10.91
N HIS A 136 -5.06 4.05 -11.84
CA HIS A 136 -5.38 4.05 -13.25
C HIS A 136 -5.60 2.61 -13.77
N PRO A 137 -6.63 1.89 -13.26
CA PRO A 137 -6.92 0.56 -13.77
C PRO A 137 -7.39 0.64 -15.23
N ASP A 138 -6.87 -0.26 -16.07
CA ASP A 138 -7.38 -0.47 -17.44
C ASP A 138 -8.80 -1.06 -17.37
N ALA A 139 -9.81 -0.20 -17.30
CA ALA A 139 -11.17 -0.58 -17.01
C ALA A 139 -12.17 0.05 -17.97
N VAL A 140 -13.20 -0.71 -18.33
CA VAL A 140 -14.33 -0.21 -19.12
C VAL A 140 -15.22 0.70 -18.30
N SER A 141 -15.35 0.44 -17.00
CA SER A 141 -16.02 1.33 -16.05
C SER A 141 -15.43 1.16 -14.66
N THR A 142 -15.29 2.30 -13.99
CA THR A 142 -14.81 2.37 -12.60
C THR A 142 -15.81 3.17 -11.80
N SER A 143 -16.14 2.71 -10.61
CA SER A 143 -16.93 3.48 -9.66
C SER A 143 -16.18 3.60 -8.34
N TYR A 144 -16.29 4.79 -7.73
CA TYR A 144 -15.65 5.13 -6.47
C TYR A 144 -16.70 5.42 -5.42
N GLN A 145 -16.53 4.86 -4.24
CA GLN A 145 -17.37 5.14 -3.08
C GLN A 145 -16.48 5.54 -1.91
N LYS A 146 -16.65 6.76 -1.41
CA LYS A 146 -15.98 7.21 -0.20
C LYS A 146 -16.60 6.51 1.01
N LEU A 147 -15.77 5.84 1.82
CA LEU A 147 -16.22 5.09 3.01
C LEU A 147 -15.92 5.81 4.32
N GLY A 148 -15.02 6.80 4.31
CA GLY A 148 -14.64 7.55 5.51
C GLY A 148 -13.16 7.80 5.60
N SER A 149 -12.68 8.12 6.81
CA SER A 149 -11.25 8.37 7.08
C SER A 149 -10.73 7.35 8.08
N GLU A 150 -9.47 6.94 7.90
CA GLU A 150 -8.80 5.93 8.71
C GLU A 150 -7.32 6.26 8.81
N THR A 151 -6.66 5.88 9.91
CA THR A 151 -5.22 6.05 10.06
C THR A 151 -4.51 4.77 9.63
N VAL A 152 -3.59 4.88 8.66
CA VAL A 152 -2.77 3.77 8.14
C VAL A 152 -1.30 4.14 8.32
N SER A 153 -0.52 3.29 8.99
CA SER A 153 0.91 3.52 9.28
C SER A 153 1.22 4.92 9.84
N GLY A 154 0.32 5.44 10.72
CA GLY A 154 0.45 6.76 11.35
C GLY A 154 0.05 7.94 10.47
N ARG A 155 -0.51 7.71 9.27
CA ARG A 155 -0.95 8.72 8.31
C ARG A 155 -2.47 8.78 8.21
N ASN A 156 -3.02 9.99 8.14
CA ASN A 156 -4.45 10.17 7.92
C ASN A 156 -4.79 9.89 6.46
N THR A 157 -5.72 8.99 6.23
CA THR A 157 -6.12 8.57 4.89
C THR A 157 -7.62 8.66 4.71
N THR A 158 -8.05 8.81 3.47
CA THR A 158 -9.44 8.62 3.07
C THR A 158 -9.58 7.26 2.40
N LYS A 159 -10.50 6.45 2.92
CA LYS A 159 -10.81 5.11 2.41
C LYS A 159 -11.86 5.18 1.31
N TYR A 160 -11.59 4.51 0.22
CA TYR A 160 -12.50 4.34 -0.90
C TYR A 160 -12.69 2.87 -1.22
N ARG A 161 -13.90 2.51 -1.67
CA ARG A 161 -14.16 1.31 -2.41
C ARG A 161 -14.08 1.65 -3.90
N VAL A 162 -13.29 0.91 -4.64
CA VAL A 162 -13.13 1.04 -6.08
C VAL A 162 -13.65 -0.24 -6.72
N ALA A 163 -14.80 -0.13 -7.38
CA ALA A 163 -15.36 -1.24 -8.16
C ALA A 163 -14.97 -1.05 -9.63
N VAL A 164 -14.32 -2.05 -10.18
CA VAL A 164 -13.80 -2.06 -11.56
C VAL A 164 -14.47 -3.18 -12.34
N ASN A 165 -14.96 -2.87 -13.54
CA ASN A 165 -15.42 -3.88 -14.49
C ASN A 165 -14.40 -3.99 -15.63
N THR A 166 -13.76 -5.14 -15.72
CA THR A 166 -12.84 -5.47 -16.81
C THR A 166 -13.58 -6.33 -17.83
N VAL A 167 -13.44 -5.99 -19.11
CA VAL A 167 -14.02 -6.79 -20.21
C VAL A 167 -12.90 -7.55 -20.91
N THR A 168 -13.05 -8.89 -20.94
CA THR A 168 -12.16 -9.76 -21.70
C THR A 168 -13.01 -10.56 -22.68
N GLY A 169 -12.98 -10.19 -23.95
CA GLY A 169 -13.90 -10.73 -24.97
C GLY A 169 -15.36 -10.38 -24.65
N SER A 170 -16.21 -11.37 -24.45
CA SER A 170 -17.62 -11.20 -24.06
C SER A 170 -17.85 -11.25 -22.54
N ASN A 171 -16.82 -11.47 -21.74
CA ASN A 171 -16.93 -11.62 -20.30
C ASN A 171 -16.64 -10.32 -19.57
N VAL A 172 -17.55 -9.95 -18.66
CA VAL A 172 -17.35 -8.85 -17.72
C VAL A 172 -16.95 -9.43 -16.36
N THR A 173 -15.77 -9.07 -15.89
CA THR A 173 -15.26 -9.50 -14.59
C THR A 173 -15.25 -8.31 -13.64
N PRO A 174 -16.14 -8.27 -12.64
CA PRO A 174 -16.08 -7.26 -11.59
C PRO A 174 -15.02 -7.61 -10.58
N SER A 175 -14.31 -6.59 -10.10
CA SER A 175 -13.43 -6.65 -8.95
C SER A 175 -13.67 -5.46 -8.03
N ASP A 176 -13.58 -5.70 -6.73
CA ASP A 176 -13.68 -4.66 -5.70
C ASP A 176 -12.34 -4.55 -4.98
N THR A 177 -11.82 -3.33 -4.92
CA THR A 177 -10.60 -3.02 -4.19
C THR A 177 -10.88 -1.91 -3.19
N MET A 178 -10.49 -2.10 -1.94
CA MET A 178 -10.43 -1.04 -0.95
C MET A 178 -9.09 -0.34 -1.07
N ILE A 179 -9.08 0.99 -1.15
CA ILE A 179 -7.87 1.80 -1.18
C ILE A 179 -7.91 2.89 -0.12
N TRP A 180 -6.75 3.19 0.45
CA TRP A 180 -6.55 4.25 1.44
C TRP A 180 -5.61 5.28 0.84
N ILE A 181 -6.17 6.44 0.53
CA ILE A 181 -5.44 7.55 -0.09
C ILE A 181 -4.96 8.50 1.01
N ASP A 182 -3.66 8.73 1.05
CA ASP A 182 -3.09 9.87 1.77
C ASP A 182 -3.16 11.09 0.86
N GLU A 183 -4.08 11.99 1.15
CA GLU A 183 -4.32 13.18 0.32
C GLU A 183 -3.13 14.13 0.29
N SER A 184 -2.30 14.14 1.35
CA SER A 184 -1.09 14.96 1.40
C SER A 184 0.01 14.46 0.46
N LEU A 185 0.05 13.17 0.18
CA LEU A 185 0.97 12.54 -0.76
C LEU A 185 0.38 12.40 -2.16
N GLY A 186 -0.96 12.42 -2.28
CA GLY A 186 -1.66 12.19 -3.54
C GLY A 186 -1.56 10.75 -4.05
N MET A 187 -1.34 9.76 -3.16
CA MET A 187 -1.20 8.35 -3.55
C MET A 187 -1.83 7.40 -2.54
N PRO A 188 -2.17 6.16 -2.97
CA PRO A 188 -2.60 5.11 -2.06
C PRO A 188 -1.42 4.66 -1.19
N VAL A 189 -1.66 4.56 0.12
CA VAL A 189 -0.71 3.99 1.09
C VAL A 189 -1.11 2.59 1.53
N LYS A 190 -2.33 2.16 1.22
CA LYS A 190 -2.80 0.79 1.43
C LYS A 190 -3.84 0.44 0.37
N SER A 191 -3.84 -0.82 -0.05
CA SER A 191 -4.93 -1.42 -0.84
C SER A 191 -5.23 -2.83 -0.37
N GLU A 192 -6.49 -3.25 -0.52
CA GLU A 192 -6.95 -4.60 -0.22
C GLU A 192 -7.87 -5.05 -1.34
N THR A 193 -7.55 -6.16 -1.98
CA THR A 193 -8.37 -6.79 -3.02
C THR A 193 -8.69 -8.21 -2.60
N THR A 194 -9.97 -8.57 -2.65
CA THR A 194 -10.43 -9.93 -2.39
C THR A 194 -10.95 -10.53 -3.69
N ALA A 195 -10.38 -11.66 -4.09
CA ALA A 195 -10.84 -12.40 -5.26
C ALA A 195 -12.08 -13.25 -4.95
N ARG A 196 -12.75 -13.75 -5.98
CA ARG A 196 -13.97 -14.54 -5.84
C ARG A 196 -13.77 -15.88 -5.12
N ASP A 197 -12.57 -16.44 -5.22
CA ASP A 197 -12.18 -17.69 -4.54
C ASP A 197 -11.85 -17.49 -3.07
N GLY A 198 -11.95 -16.24 -2.56
CA GLY A 198 -11.60 -15.87 -1.19
C GLY A 198 -10.12 -15.59 -0.98
N SER A 199 -9.29 -15.67 -2.00
CA SER A 199 -7.91 -15.20 -1.91
C SER A 199 -7.88 -13.69 -1.74
N HIS A 200 -6.85 -13.18 -1.06
CA HIS A 200 -6.77 -11.80 -0.65
C HIS A 200 -5.36 -11.25 -0.89
N VAL A 201 -5.28 -10.04 -1.43
CA VAL A 201 -4.02 -9.33 -1.64
C VAL A 201 -4.09 -8.01 -0.89
N THR A 202 -3.12 -7.79 -0.01
CA THR A 202 -2.94 -6.51 0.68
C THR A 202 -1.62 -5.88 0.24
N MET A 203 -1.64 -4.61 -0.09
CA MET A 203 -0.44 -3.78 -0.27
C MET A 203 -0.46 -2.68 0.79
N GLU A 204 0.67 -2.44 1.45
CA GLU A 204 0.83 -1.34 2.40
C GLU A 204 2.19 -0.66 2.24
N LEU A 205 2.19 0.68 2.29
CA LEU A 205 3.40 1.50 2.36
C LEU A 205 3.64 1.96 3.79
N SER A 206 4.85 1.74 4.27
CA SER A 206 5.31 2.17 5.59
C SER A 206 6.63 2.92 5.49
N ASN A 207 7.04 3.59 6.58
CA ASN A 207 8.30 4.34 6.66
C ASN A 207 8.47 5.35 5.51
N ILE A 208 7.38 6.04 5.14
CA ILE A 208 7.40 7.00 4.04
C ILE A 208 8.16 8.26 4.47
N VAL A 209 9.25 8.57 3.78
CA VAL A 209 10.02 9.80 3.93
C VAL A 209 10.11 10.51 2.58
N LEU A 210 10.09 11.86 2.57
CA LEU A 210 10.11 12.65 1.33
C LEU A 210 11.53 13.11 0.94
N GLU A 211 12.50 12.89 1.82
CA GLU A 211 13.91 13.12 1.51
C GLU A 211 14.54 11.81 1.05
N VAL A 212 15.26 11.88 -0.07
CA VAL A 212 15.87 10.69 -0.70
C VAL A 212 17.33 10.98 -1.02
N ASP A 213 18.23 10.09 -0.61
CA ASP A 213 19.63 10.17 -0.99
C ASP A 213 19.80 9.86 -2.48
N LYS A 214 20.34 10.82 -3.24
CA LYS A 214 20.60 10.66 -4.66
C LYS A 214 21.62 9.55 -5.00
N ASN A 215 22.44 9.14 -4.04
CA ASN A 215 23.40 8.04 -4.25
C ASN A 215 22.70 6.68 -4.40
N LEU A 216 21.45 6.55 -3.92
CA LEU A 216 20.63 5.34 -4.13
C LEU A 216 20.41 5.02 -5.61
N PHE A 217 20.48 6.01 -6.49
CA PHE A 217 20.23 5.85 -7.94
C PHE A 217 21.51 5.62 -8.75
N ARG A 218 22.60 5.22 -8.10
CA ARG A 218 23.87 4.90 -8.75
C ARG A 218 24.16 3.42 -8.62
N ILE A 219 24.74 2.85 -9.68
CA ILE A 219 25.35 1.52 -9.59
C ILE A 219 26.65 1.68 -8.80
N PRO A 220 26.88 0.89 -7.73
CA PRO A 220 28.12 0.96 -6.99
C PRO A 220 29.34 0.64 -7.88
N GLU A 221 30.47 1.31 -7.62
CA GLU A 221 31.66 1.21 -8.47
C GLU A 221 32.31 -0.19 -8.47
N ASP A 222 32.06 -0.97 -7.45
CA ASP A 222 32.60 -2.33 -7.28
C ASP A 222 31.71 -3.41 -7.95
N TYR A 223 30.67 -2.99 -8.70
CA TYR A 223 29.81 -3.92 -9.42
C TYR A 223 30.29 -4.15 -10.84
N VAL A 224 30.21 -5.40 -11.30
CA VAL A 224 30.63 -5.81 -12.63
C VAL A 224 29.43 -5.97 -13.56
N LYS A 225 29.49 -5.33 -14.74
CA LYS A 225 28.46 -5.51 -15.77
C LYS A 225 28.56 -6.92 -16.38
N VAL A 226 27.44 -7.62 -16.46
CA VAL A 226 27.29 -8.90 -17.15
C VAL A 226 26.14 -8.83 -18.16
N ASN A 227 26.10 -9.72 -19.14
CA ASN A 227 24.94 -9.83 -20.02
C ASN A 227 23.75 -10.52 -19.31
N ALA A 228 22.56 -10.35 -19.87
CA ALA A 228 21.31 -10.86 -19.27
C ALA A 228 21.32 -12.40 -19.07
N THR A 229 21.94 -13.15 -19.98
CA THR A 229 22.05 -14.62 -19.86
C THR A 229 22.91 -15.02 -18.68
N ALA A 230 24.09 -14.41 -18.55
CA ALA A 230 25.01 -14.65 -17.43
C ALA A 230 24.38 -14.21 -16.10
N PHE A 231 23.63 -13.09 -16.09
CA PHE A 231 22.92 -12.63 -14.91
C PHE A 231 21.89 -13.66 -14.43
N ARG A 232 21.05 -14.19 -15.34
CA ARG A 232 20.07 -15.22 -14.99
C ARG A 232 20.72 -16.51 -14.48
N GLN A 233 21.77 -16.97 -15.13
CA GLN A 233 22.49 -18.17 -14.68
C GLN A 233 22.96 -18.01 -13.25
N ARG A 234 23.45 -16.84 -12.88
CA ARG A 234 23.91 -16.56 -11.53
C ARG A 234 22.77 -16.42 -10.51
N LEU A 235 21.63 -15.89 -10.92
CA LEU A 235 20.45 -15.82 -10.08
C LEU A 235 19.97 -17.24 -9.71
N HIS A 236 19.81 -18.13 -10.68
CA HIS A 236 19.36 -19.51 -10.44
C HIS A 236 20.37 -20.41 -9.69
N GLN A 237 21.66 -20.11 -9.69
CA GLN A 237 22.63 -20.87 -8.92
C GLN A 237 22.42 -20.78 -7.41
N LYS A 238 21.80 -19.70 -6.91
CA LYS A 238 21.51 -19.53 -5.50
C LYS A 238 20.23 -20.26 -5.06
N GLU A 239 19.29 -20.47 -5.97
CA GLU A 239 18.03 -21.20 -5.68
C GLU A 239 18.24 -22.71 -5.55
N ALA A 240 19.42 -23.22 -5.92
CA ALA A 240 19.75 -24.64 -5.93
C ALA A 240 20.54 -25.12 -4.69
N HIS A 241 20.78 -24.26 -3.71
CA HIS A 241 21.49 -24.51 -2.46
C HIS A 241 20.62 -24.11 -1.26
#